data_afa7a89ded1247f59a44ad04c0750b74
#
_entry.id   afa7a89ded1247f59a44ad04c0750b74
#
_cell.length_a   1.000
_cell.length_b   1.000
_cell.length_c   1.000
_cell.angle_alpha   90.00
_cell.angle_beta   90.00
_cell.angle_gamma   90.00
#
_symmetry.space_group_name_H-M   'P 1'
#
loop_
_entity.id
_entity.type
_entity.pdbx_description
1 polymer ?
#
loop_
_entity_poly.entity_id
_entity_poly.type
_entity_poly.pdbx_seq_one_letter_code
_entity_poly.pdbx_strand_id
1 'polypeptide(L)'
;MQNILIVEDDMDIQELLREFLKEAGYEVMAANDGIEAMDLFEKNKFDLILLDVMLPKIDGFGVCELIRRQSQVPIIMLTALGGEEEQIRGLDLQVDDYITKPFSVPILIRKIAAVLRRSSQTQEEGHKTIEYQNLSLDL
;
A
#
# COMPACT_ATOMS: atom_id res chain seq x y z
N MET A 1 -3.37 16.05 -4.86
CA MET A 1 -2.81 14.88 -5.52
C MET A 1 -2.40 13.85 -4.47
N GLN A 2 -2.70 12.59 -4.71
CA GLN A 2 -2.42 11.57 -3.73
C GLN A 2 -0.99 11.06 -3.85
N ASN A 3 -0.39 10.75 -2.70
CA ASN A 3 1.02 10.38 -2.61
C ASN A 3 1.16 8.89 -2.31
N ILE A 4 1.98 8.21 -3.10
CA ILE A 4 2.22 6.79 -2.95
C ILE A 4 3.71 6.54 -2.70
N LEU A 5 3.99 5.72 -1.69
CA LEU A 5 5.34 5.26 -1.42
C LEU A 5 5.49 3.85 -1.99
N ILE A 6 6.51 3.66 -2.84
CA ILE A 6 6.85 2.35 -3.37
C ILE A 6 8.06 1.85 -2.61
N VAL A 7 7.97 0.63 -2.05
CA VAL A 7 9.11 0.02 -1.37
C VAL A 7 9.45 -1.25 -2.12
N GLU A 8 10.52 -1.21 -2.91
CA GLU A 8 10.89 -2.27 -3.84
C GLU A 8 12.38 -2.17 -4.13
N ASP A 9 13.13 -3.26 -3.93
CA ASP A 9 14.56 -3.25 -4.15
C ASP A 9 14.96 -3.56 -5.60
N ASP A 10 14.07 -4.14 -6.40
CA ASP A 10 14.32 -4.38 -7.82
C ASP A 10 14.12 -3.08 -8.57
N MET A 11 15.22 -2.53 -9.10
CA MET A 11 15.18 -1.20 -9.73
C MET A 11 14.31 -1.17 -10.98
N ASP A 12 14.26 -2.27 -11.74
CA ASP A 12 13.43 -2.31 -12.94
C ASP A 12 11.95 -2.26 -12.58
N ILE A 13 11.56 -3.00 -11.56
CA ILE A 13 10.17 -3.01 -11.11
C ILE A 13 9.83 -1.66 -10.50
N GLN A 14 10.73 -1.11 -9.71
CA GLN A 14 10.52 0.19 -9.09
C GLN A 14 10.28 1.27 -10.14
N GLU A 15 11.11 1.29 -11.16
CA GLU A 15 11.00 2.29 -12.21
C GLU A 15 9.72 2.13 -13.02
N LEU A 16 9.37 0.89 -13.33
CA LEU A 16 8.14 0.59 -14.03
C LEU A 16 6.93 1.10 -13.25
N LEU A 17 6.90 0.82 -11.95
CA LEU A 17 5.79 1.25 -11.11
C LEU A 17 5.73 2.77 -11.01
N ARG A 18 6.88 3.42 -10.87
CA ARG A 18 6.91 4.87 -10.80
C ARG A 18 6.31 5.51 -12.04
N GLU A 19 6.68 5.01 -13.21
CA GLU A 19 6.18 5.57 -14.46
C GLU A 19 4.68 5.42 -14.60
N PHE A 20 4.18 4.22 -14.34
CA PHE A 20 2.76 3.97 -14.49
C PHE A 20 1.92 4.71 -13.46
N LEU A 21 2.40 4.81 -12.25
CA LEU A 21 1.67 5.53 -11.22
C LEU A 21 1.66 7.02 -11.46
N LYS A 22 2.77 7.58 -11.94
CA LYS A 22 2.78 8.98 -12.32
C LYS A 22 1.83 9.26 -13.46
N GLU A 23 1.78 8.38 -14.44
CA GLU A 23 0.84 8.51 -15.55
C GLU A 23 -0.59 8.47 -15.07
N ALA A 24 -0.86 7.71 -14.04
CA ALA A 24 -2.20 7.61 -13.46
C ALA A 24 -2.57 8.81 -12.60
N GLY A 25 -1.65 9.74 -12.39
CA GLY A 25 -1.94 10.97 -11.67
C GLY A 25 -1.48 11.02 -10.23
N TYR A 26 -0.62 10.10 -9.81
CA TYR A 26 -0.14 10.06 -8.43
C TYR A 26 1.24 10.69 -8.29
N GLU A 27 1.51 11.24 -7.12
CA GLU A 27 2.87 11.60 -6.72
C GLU A 27 3.52 10.36 -6.14
N VAL A 28 4.77 10.09 -6.51
CA VAL A 28 5.42 8.84 -6.15
C VAL A 28 6.78 9.08 -5.55
N MET A 29 7.07 8.42 -4.44
CA MET A 29 8.41 8.31 -3.90
C MET A 29 8.75 6.84 -3.81
N ALA A 30 10.06 6.52 -3.89
CA ALA A 30 10.49 5.13 -3.90
C ALA A 30 11.60 4.91 -2.89
N ALA A 31 11.51 3.79 -2.18
CA ALA A 31 12.52 3.35 -1.23
C ALA A 31 13.08 2.01 -1.70
N ASN A 32 14.38 1.81 -1.51
CA ASN A 32 15.09 0.60 -1.96
C ASN A 32 15.13 -0.50 -0.90
N ASP A 33 14.85 -0.15 0.34
CA ASP A 33 14.87 -1.13 1.43
C ASP A 33 13.97 -0.62 2.56
N GLY A 34 13.84 -1.45 3.59
CA GLY A 34 12.94 -1.13 4.68
C GLY A 34 13.38 0.06 5.51
N ILE A 35 14.68 0.26 5.63
CA ILE A 35 15.19 1.38 6.42
C ILE A 35 14.89 2.70 5.72
N GLU A 36 15.17 2.76 4.42
CA GLU A 36 14.84 3.94 3.62
C GLU A 36 13.34 4.20 3.63
N ALA A 37 12.54 3.13 3.57
CA ALA A 37 11.10 3.27 3.60
C ALA A 37 10.63 3.95 4.88
N MET A 38 11.17 3.54 6.02
CA MET A 38 10.77 4.14 7.29
C MET A 38 11.22 5.59 7.38
N ASP A 39 12.40 5.89 6.86
CA ASP A 39 12.88 7.27 6.85
C ASP A 39 11.96 8.17 6.04
N LEU A 40 11.58 7.72 4.85
CA LEU A 40 10.67 8.49 4.00
C LEU A 40 9.28 8.59 4.61
N PHE A 41 8.82 7.50 5.23
CA PHE A 41 7.50 7.50 5.85
C PHE A 41 7.41 8.51 7.00
N GLU A 42 8.49 8.66 7.75
CA GLU A 42 8.48 9.59 8.88
C GLU A 42 8.55 11.03 8.43
N LYS A 43 9.14 11.29 7.28
CA LYS A 43 9.35 12.67 6.81
C LYS A 43 8.24 13.17 5.90
N ASN A 44 7.40 12.28 5.38
CA ASN A 44 6.38 12.63 4.40
C ASN A 44 5.06 11.98 4.76
N LYS A 45 3.98 12.49 4.17
CA LYS A 45 2.66 11.89 4.31
C LYS A 45 2.32 11.12 3.04
N PHE A 46 1.87 9.90 3.22
CA PHE A 46 1.47 9.05 2.10
C PHE A 46 0.03 8.62 2.24
N ASP A 47 -0.63 8.47 1.11
CA ASP A 47 -2.01 8.00 1.07
C ASP A 47 -2.08 6.50 0.89
N LEU A 48 -1.00 5.90 0.41
CA LEU A 48 -0.92 4.46 0.20
C LEU A 48 0.54 4.03 0.10
N ILE A 49 0.83 2.84 0.59
CA ILE A 49 2.17 2.26 0.49
C ILE A 49 2.09 0.96 -0.30
N LEU A 50 2.91 0.86 -1.33
CA LEU A 50 3.04 -0.34 -2.14
C LEU A 50 4.33 -1.01 -1.70
N LEU A 51 4.23 -2.17 -1.07
CA LEU A 51 5.30 -2.72 -0.25
C LEU A 51 5.65 -4.14 -0.66
N ASP A 52 6.88 -4.36 -1.10
CA ASP A 52 7.35 -5.69 -1.42
C ASP A 52 7.63 -6.46 -0.13
N VAL A 53 7.24 -7.73 -0.12
CA VAL A 53 7.50 -8.60 1.03
C VAL A 53 8.99 -8.92 1.14
N MET A 54 9.63 -9.20 0.00
CA MET A 54 11.04 -9.62 -0.02
C MET A 54 11.96 -8.42 -0.16
N LEU A 55 12.39 -7.88 0.97
CA LEU A 55 13.26 -6.71 1.00
C LEU A 55 14.52 -7.01 1.79
N PRO A 56 15.66 -6.36 1.44
CA PRO A 56 16.84 -6.46 2.28
C PRO A 56 16.65 -5.67 3.57
N LYS A 57 17.44 -6.02 4.56
CA LYS A 57 17.50 -5.36 5.88
C LYS A 57 16.25 -5.64 6.72
N ILE A 58 15.13 -5.00 6.41
CA ILE A 58 13.85 -5.27 7.08
C ILE A 58 12.89 -5.71 6.00
N ASP A 59 12.32 -6.93 6.13
CA ASP A 59 11.41 -7.40 5.10
C ASP A 59 10.09 -6.63 5.15
N GLY A 60 9.23 -6.87 4.14
CA GLY A 60 8.00 -6.11 4.02
C GLY A 60 7.07 -6.24 5.21
N PHE A 61 7.01 -7.44 5.81
CA PHE A 61 6.18 -7.61 6.99
C PHE A 61 6.71 -6.80 8.16
N GLY A 62 8.05 -6.74 8.31
CA GLY A 62 8.66 -5.92 9.35
C GLY A 62 8.35 -4.45 9.17
N VAL A 63 8.44 -3.96 7.94
CA VAL A 63 8.10 -2.57 7.64
C VAL A 63 6.63 -2.31 7.97
N CYS A 64 5.76 -3.23 7.57
CA CYS A 64 4.34 -3.09 7.82
C CYS A 64 4.05 -3.01 9.32
N GLU A 65 4.70 -3.86 10.10
CA GLU A 65 4.52 -3.85 11.54
C GLU A 65 4.92 -2.51 12.14
N LEU A 66 6.06 -1.98 11.71
CA LEU A 66 6.52 -0.68 12.21
C LEU A 66 5.54 0.44 11.84
N ILE A 67 5.03 0.40 10.62
CA ILE A 67 4.08 1.41 10.18
C ILE A 67 2.78 1.31 10.98
N ARG A 68 2.30 0.09 11.23
CA ARG A 68 1.04 -0.12 11.94
C ARG A 68 1.08 0.32 13.39
N ARG A 69 2.27 0.46 13.97
CA ARG A 69 2.39 0.99 15.31
C ARG A 69 2.02 2.46 15.39
N GLN A 70 2.04 3.16 14.27
CA GLN A 70 1.81 4.60 14.27
C GLN A 70 0.82 5.09 13.22
N SER A 71 0.29 4.23 12.36
CA SER A 71 -0.54 4.69 11.26
C SER A 71 -1.43 3.59 10.73
N GLN A 72 -2.60 3.98 10.23
CA GLN A 72 -3.52 3.08 9.54
C GLN A 72 -3.49 3.34 8.02
N VAL A 73 -2.40 3.90 7.51
CA VAL A 73 -2.27 4.18 6.09
C VAL A 73 -2.49 2.90 5.28
N PRO A 74 -3.22 2.97 4.17
CA PRO A 74 -3.45 1.79 3.34
C PRO A 74 -2.16 1.18 2.82
N ILE A 75 -2.06 -0.15 2.89
CA ILE A 75 -0.87 -0.89 2.43
C ILE A 75 -1.31 -2.00 1.49
N ILE A 76 -0.67 -2.06 0.32
CA ILE A 76 -0.83 -3.17 -0.61
C ILE A 76 0.51 -3.89 -0.68
N MET A 77 0.50 -5.20 -0.42
CA MET A 77 1.72 -5.99 -0.44
C MET A 77 1.97 -6.56 -1.84
N LEU A 78 3.20 -6.45 -2.30
CA LEU A 78 3.66 -7.11 -3.52
C LEU A 78 4.45 -8.34 -3.10
N THR A 79 4.14 -9.50 -3.69
CA THR A 79 4.84 -10.70 -3.27
C THR A 79 4.91 -11.73 -4.39
N ALA A 80 6.07 -12.37 -4.52
CA ALA A 80 6.22 -13.55 -5.36
C ALA A 80 5.75 -14.79 -4.63
N LEU A 81 5.55 -14.67 -3.31
CA LEU A 81 5.12 -15.75 -2.46
C LEU A 81 3.63 -15.59 -2.22
N GLY A 82 2.86 -16.63 -2.42
CA GLY A 82 1.42 -16.55 -2.24
C GLY A 82 0.92 -17.55 -1.21
N GLY A 83 1.79 -17.96 -0.29
CA GLY A 83 1.45 -18.99 0.66
C GLY A 83 0.43 -18.56 1.69
N GLU A 84 -0.22 -19.56 2.26
CA GLU A 84 -1.24 -19.33 3.26
C GLU A 84 -0.70 -18.60 4.47
N GLU A 85 0.50 -18.96 4.89
CA GLU A 85 1.12 -18.32 6.06
C GLU A 85 1.31 -16.84 5.86
N GLU A 86 1.71 -16.44 4.65
CA GLU A 86 1.91 -15.03 4.36
C GLU A 86 0.59 -14.28 4.34
N GLN A 87 -0.44 -14.90 3.80
CA GLN A 87 -1.75 -14.26 3.77
C GLN A 87 -2.29 -14.05 5.18
N ILE A 88 -2.10 -15.04 6.05
CA ILE A 88 -2.54 -14.92 7.43
C ILE A 88 -1.77 -13.80 8.12
N ARG A 89 -0.47 -13.75 7.90
CA ARG A 89 0.37 -12.71 8.50
C ARG A 89 -0.06 -11.33 8.05
N GLY A 90 -0.40 -11.20 6.76
CA GLY A 90 -0.89 -9.94 6.24
C GLY A 90 -2.20 -9.52 6.87
N LEU A 91 -3.10 -10.47 7.08
CA LEU A 91 -4.37 -10.17 7.74
C LEU A 91 -4.14 -9.68 9.17
N ASP A 92 -3.21 -10.30 9.88
CA ASP A 92 -2.88 -9.88 11.24
C ASP A 92 -2.32 -8.47 11.27
N LEU A 93 -1.59 -8.07 10.23
CA LEU A 93 -1.02 -6.73 10.14
C LEU A 93 -1.93 -5.75 9.45
N GLN A 94 -3.13 -6.20 9.06
CA GLN A 94 -4.16 -5.34 8.48
C GLN A 94 -3.72 -4.69 7.17
N VAL A 95 -3.12 -5.50 6.28
CA VAL A 95 -2.85 -5.01 4.94
C VAL A 95 -4.17 -4.97 4.17
N ASP A 96 -4.26 -4.06 3.22
CA ASP A 96 -5.49 -3.81 2.50
C ASP A 96 -5.66 -4.73 1.30
N ASP A 97 -4.57 -5.19 0.71
CA ASP A 97 -4.64 -6.10 -0.42
C ASP A 97 -3.29 -6.71 -0.70
N TYR A 98 -3.27 -7.75 -1.50
CA TYR A 98 -2.07 -8.42 -1.97
C TYR A 98 -2.07 -8.44 -3.48
N ILE A 99 -0.87 -8.32 -4.07
CA ILE A 99 -0.68 -8.48 -5.51
C ILE A 99 0.48 -9.44 -5.69
N THR A 100 0.27 -10.54 -6.41
CA THR A 100 1.32 -11.52 -6.63
C THR A 100 2.12 -11.16 -7.88
N LYS A 101 3.42 -11.39 -7.83
CA LYS A 101 4.31 -11.22 -8.96
C LYS A 101 4.35 -12.52 -9.76
N PRO A 102 4.38 -12.46 -11.08
CA PRO A 102 4.29 -11.25 -11.91
C PRO A 102 2.88 -10.69 -11.90
N PHE A 103 2.78 -9.37 -11.99
CA PHE A 103 1.49 -8.72 -11.86
C PHE A 103 1.11 -7.98 -13.14
N SER A 104 -0.19 -7.75 -13.28
CA SER A 104 -0.73 -6.95 -14.37
C SER A 104 -0.81 -5.50 -13.90
N VAL A 105 -0.18 -4.60 -14.67
CA VAL A 105 -0.21 -3.18 -14.32
C VAL A 105 -1.63 -2.62 -14.29
N PRO A 106 -2.49 -2.92 -15.28
CA PRO A 106 -3.87 -2.43 -15.22
C PRO A 106 -4.61 -2.90 -13.96
N ILE A 107 -4.39 -4.14 -13.54
CA ILE A 107 -5.03 -4.65 -12.33
C ILE A 107 -4.48 -3.93 -11.10
N LEU A 108 -3.16 -3.74 -11.06
CA LEU A 108 -2.53 -3.02 -9.95
C LEU A 108 -3.11 -1.63 -9.80
N ILE A 109 -3.19 -0.89 -10.89
CA ILE A 109 -3.72 0.48 -10.87
C ILE A 109 -5.15 0.50 -10.35
N ARG A 110 -5.97 -0.46 -10.77
CA ARG A 110 -7.35 -0.52 -10.32
C ARG A 110 -7.47 -0.87 -8.84
N LYS A 111 -6.61 -1.76 -8.36
CA LYS A 111 -6.61 -2.09 -6.94
C LYS A 111 -6.19 -0.90 -6.09
N ILE A 112 -5.19 -0.16 -6.54
CA ILE A 112 -4.76 1.04 -5.84
C ILE A 112 -5.90 2.04 -5.78
N ALA A 113 -6.57 2.29 -6.89
CA ALA A 113 -7.68 3.23 -6.92
C ALA A 113 -8.80 2.78 -5.99
N ALA A 114 -9.08 1.48 -5.97
CA ALA A 114 -10.14 0.95 -5.11
C ALA A 114 -9.82 1.12 -3.63
N VAL A 115 -8.57 0.83 -3.25
CA VAL A 115 -8.15 0.97 -1.87
C VAL A 115 -8.18 2.43 -1.43
N LEU A 116 -7.70 3.33 -2.29
CA LEU A 116 -7.72 4.76 -1.98
C LEU A 116 -9.14 5.28 -1.83
N ARG A 117 -10.05 4.82 -2.67
CA ARG A 117 -11.45 5.23 -2.59
C ARG A 117 -12.09 4.77 -1.28
N ARG A 118 -11.84 3.53 -0.88
CA ARG A 118 -12.40 3.01 0.37
C ARG A 118 -11.87 3.77 1.57
N SER A 119 -10.59 4.08 1.55
CA SER A 119 -9.96 4.82 2.64
C SER A 119 -10.57 6.21 2.78
N SER A 120 -10.77 6.91 1.67
CA SER A 120 -11.37 8.24 1.68
C SER A 120 -12.80 8.18 2.20
N GLN A 121 -13.58 7.19 1.75
CA GLN A 121 -14.96 7.04 2.18
C GLN A 121 -15.03 6.77 3.68
N THR A 122 -14.16 5.92 4.18
CA THR A 122 -14.12 5.63 5.60
C THR A 122 -13.83 6.88 6.40
N GLN A 123 -12.91 7.70 5.95
CA GLN A 123 -12.59 8.96 6.62
C GLN A 123 -13.77 9.90 6.62
N GLU A 124 -14.46 10.00 5.49
CA GLU A 124 -15.63 10.87 5.39
C GLU A 124 -16.73 10.40 6.35
N GLU A 125 -16.96 9.10 6.38
CA GLU A 125 -17.97 8.55 7.28
C GLU A 125 -17.62 8.83 8.73
N GLY A 126 -16.36 8.72 9.06
CA GLY A 126 -15.91 9.07 10.41
C GLY A 126 -16.22 10.49 10.78
N HIS A 127 -16.06 11.41 9.85
CA HIS A 127 -16.35 12.81 10.08
C HIS A 127 -17.84 13.07 10.22
N LYS A 128 -18.65 12.40 9.39
CA LYS A 128 -20.09 12.61 9.39
C LYS A 128 -20.77 11.88 10.53
N THR A 129 -20.15 10.98 11.12
CA THR A 129 -20.71 10.02 12.01
C THR A 129 -21.76 9.26 11.29
N ILE A 130 -21.99 8.80 10.91
CA ILE A 130 -22.81 8.14 10.45
C ILE A 130 -23.65 7.85 10.02
N GLU A 131 -24.08 7.68 9.79
CA GLU A 131 -24.97 7.40 9.46
C GLU A 131 -25.06 6.81 8.51
N TYR A 132 -25.21 6.36 8.13
CA TYR A 132 -25.25 5.81 7.11
C TYR A 132 -24.92 4.93 6.66
N GLN A 133 -24.90 4.53 6.77
CA GLN A 133 -24.57 3.75 6.42
C GLN A 133 -24.58 3.27 5.60
N ASN A 134 -24.89 3.13 5.42
CA ASN A 134 -24.87 2.68 4.83
C ASN A 134 -24.59 2.45 4.03
N LEU A 135 -24.70 2.52 3.94
CA LEU A 135 -24.39 2.31 3.42
C LEU A 135 -23.99 1.79 2.85
N SER A 136 -24.02 1.59 2.95
CA SER A 136 -23.57 1.12 2.68
C SER A 136 -23.43 0.62 1.95
N LEU A 137 -23.57 0.39 1.74
CA LEU A 137 -23.40 0.02 1.25
C LEU A 137 -22.96 -0.18 0.36
N ASP A 138 -22.78 -0.30 -0.01
CA ASP A 138 -22.16 -0.55 -0.79
C ASP A 138 -21.65 -1.17 -1.18
N LEU A 139 -21.71 -1.68 -1.12
CA LEU A 139 -21.21 -2.17 -1.22
C LEU A 139 -20.92 -2.49 -1.62
#